data_dac741a2754a7ae36d16774b6f866a4b
#
_entry.id   dac741a2754a7ae36d16774b6f866a4b
#
_cell.length_a   1.000
_cell.length_b   1.000
_cell.length_c   1.000
_cell.angle_alpha   90.00
_cell.angle_beta   90.00
_cell.angle_gamma   90.00
#
_symmetry.space_group_name_H-M   'P 1'
#
loop_
_entity.id
_entity.type
_entity.pdbx_description
1 polymer ?
#
loop_
_entity_poly.entity_id
_entity_poly.type
_entity_poly.pdbx_seq_one_letter_code
_entity_poly.pdbx_strand_id
1 'polypeptide(L)'
;MNENSKNTYLNPIFTSHAVMQRDVPIKLYGSGTGNVSVEFLGENYVGVTKDNAFTVTLPPTPAGGPYTITVNIDGEITVLEDVLFGDVILLAGQSNAELPMDQTDFPADDYTSNDRVRVYYVGQHFSEEFTYENILDNHWSALKKDEADKWPAIAYHLGNRIEKEHGIPIGIIAVVKGASVIQSFMSLEAQANFAFPPDELSVEHPCNTTVDRYKSFNQPSVIHEKMFSKIVPYTVSSVIWYQGESNIGSGESKVYDKMLEAMITEWRQKLNNDSLPFLILKLHERNNHTGWLAVQEAQKRAAKSIKSCWLIDLISLGICTDIHPKNKEDVAALIYEGYYQNQYAK
;
A
#
# COMPACT_ATOMS: atom_id res chain seq x y z
N MET A 1 -10.95 -15.71 -40.16
CA MET A 1 -11.62 -15.58 -38.85
C MET A 1 -10.60 -14.98 -37.94
N ASN A 2 -10.79 -13.72 -37.55
CA ASN A 2 -9.81 -12.97 -36.75
C ASN A 2 -9.89 -13.42 -35.28
N GLU A 3 -8.92 -14.22 -34.86
CA GLU A 3 -8.68 -14.56 -33.46
C GLU A 3 -7.92 -13.43 -32.76
N ASN A 4 -8.50 -12.25 -32.66
CA ASN A 4 -7.97 -11.16 -31.84
C ASN A 4 -9.11 -10.41 -31.14
N SER A 5 -10.04 -11.14 -30.52
CA SER A 5 -10.85 -10.54 -29.46
C SER A 5 -9.95 -10.38 -28.24
N LYS A 6 -9.24 -9.27 -28.15
CA LYS A 6 -8.55 -8.88 -26.91
C LYS A 6 -9.66 -8.72 -25.88
N ASN A 7 -9.73 -9.65 -24.93
CA ASN A 7 -10.71 -9.58 -23.85
C ASN A 7 -10.55 -8.24 -23.14
N THR A 8 -11.63 -7.46 -23.15
CA THR A 8 -11.70 -6.24 -22.34
C THR A 8 -12.12 -6.64 -20.95
N TYR A 9 -11.39 -6.21 -19.93
CA TYR A 9 -11.69 -6.55 -18.53
C TYR A 9 -11.36 -5.41 -17.59
N LEU A 10 -12.18 -5.28 -16.55
CA LEU A 10 -11.96 -4.34 -15.44
C LEU A 10 -10.75 -4.77 -14.62
N ASN A 11 -9.97 -3.79 -14.11
CA ASN A 11 -8.86 -4.13 -13.22
C ASN A 11 -9.39 -4.87 -11.98
N PRO A 12 -8.74 -5.97 -11.56
CA PRO A 12 -9.19 -6.80 -10.44
C PRO A 12 -9.32 -6.11 -9.09
N ILE A 13 -8.76 -4.91 -8.90
CA ILE A 13 -8.95 -4.15 -7.67
C ILE A 13 -10.38 -3.62 -7.51
N PHE A 14 -11.15 -3.50 -8.62
CA PHE A 14 -12.54 -3.08 -8.58
C PHE A 14 -13.45 -4.29 -8.40
N THR A 15 -13.74 -4.60 -7.17
CA THR A 15 -14.68 -5.68 -6.77
C THR A 15 -15.77 -5.11 -5.87
N SER A 16 -16.81 -5.91 -5.61
CA SER A 16 -17.71 -5.64 -4.50
C SER A 16 -16.94 -5.40 -3.21
N HIS A 17 -17.52 -4.66 -2.29
CA HIS A 17 -16.93 -4.23 -1.02
C HIS A 17 -15.76 -3.24 -1.15
N ALA A 18 -15.46 -2.71 -2.34
CA ALA A 18 -14.39 -1.72 -2.52
C ALA A 18 -14.64 -0.45 -1.70
N VAL A 19 -13.54 0.18 -1.25
CA VAL A 19 -13.57 1.57 -0.78
C VAL A 19 -12.89 2.45 -1.82
N MET A 20 -13.62 3.42 -2.35
CA MET A 20 -13.13 4.40 -3.31
C MET A 20 -12.84 5.72 -2.63
N GLN A 21 -11.82 6.44 -3.10
CA GLN A 21 -11.44 7.72 -2.51
C GLN A 21 -12.56 8.75 -2.66
N ARG A 22 -13.00 9.34 -1.56
CA ARG A 22 -14.03 10.40 -1.52
C ARG A 22 -13.53 11.73 -2.05
N ASP A 23 -14.48 12.62 -2.38
CA ASP A 23 -14.29 14.05 -2.68
C ASP A 23 -13.39 14.38 -3.89
N VAL A 24 -13.00 13.37 -4.68
CA VAL A 24 -12.20 13.52 -5.90
C VAL A 24 -12.78 12.66 -7.04
N PRO A 25 -12.53 13.01 -8.31
CA PRO A 25 -12.92 12.16 -9.43
C PRO A 25 -12.23 10.79 -9.34
N ILE A 26 -13.02 9.72 -9.49
CA ILE A 26 -12.51 8.34 -9.46
C ILE A 26 -12.39 7.79 -10.87
N LYS A 27 -11.26 7.17 -11.18
CA LYS A 27 -11.04 6.48 -12.44
C LYS A 27 -11.19 4.98 -12.24
N LEU A 28 -12.27 4.39 -12.80
CA LEU A 28 -12.31 2.95 -13.04
C LEU A 28 -11.52 2.67 -14.31
N TYR A 29 -10.66 1.69 -14.28
CA TYR A 29 -9.76 1.38 -15.39
C TYR A 29 -9.61 -0.13 -15.60
N GLY A 30 -9.17 -0.50 -16.79
CA GLY A 30 -8.92 -1.88 -17.16
C GLY A 30 -8.21 -1.98 -18.51
N SER A 31 -8.10 -3.18 -19.02
CA SER A 31 -7.41 -3.48 -20.28
C SER A 31 -8.42 -3.84 -21.36
N GLY A 32 -8.06 -3.57 -22.62
CA GLY A 32 -8.85 -3.89 -23.80
C GLY A 32 -9.34 -2.66 -24.56
N THR A 33 -10.04 -2.92 -25.67
CA THR A 33 -10.50 -1.88 -26.62
C THR A 33 -12.01 -1.86 -26.79
N GLY A 34 -12.76 -2.60 -25.96
CA GLY A 34 -14.21 -2.68 -26.01
C GLY A 34 -14.90 -1.39 -25.59
N ASN A 35 -16.23 -1.36 -25.81
CA ASN A 35 -17.08 -0.28 -25.33
C ASN A 35 -17.35 -0.47 -23.85
N VAL A 36 -16.99 0.52 -23.03
CA VAL A 36 -17.17 0.46 -21.58
C VAL A 36 -18.05 1.59 -21.12
N SER A 37 -19.05 1.27 -20.32
CA SER A 37 -19.85 2.25 -19.60
C SER A 37 -20.09 1.83 -18.17
N VAL A 38 -20.33 2.82 -17.32
CA VAL A 38 -20.57 2.62 -15.88
C VAL A 38 -21.82 3.37 -15.48
N GLU A 39 -22.78 2.67 -14.90
CA GLU A 39 -23.94 3.29 -14.26
C GLU A 39 -23.61 3.50 -12.77
N PHE A 40 -23.77 4.74 -12.32
CA PHE A 40 -23.57 5.14 -10.93
C PHE A 40 -24.49 6.30 -10.57
N LEU A 41 -25.21 6.19 -9.46
CA LEU A 41 -26.17 7.20 -8.96
C LEU A 41 -27.24 7.61 -10.00
N GLY A 42 -27.64 6.68 -10.87
CA GLY A 42 -28.66 6.91 -11.91
C GLY A 42 -28.13 7.58 -13.17
N GLU A 43 -26.84 7.89 -13.25
CA GLU A 43 -26.17 8.46 -14.41
C GLU A 43 -25.29 7.42 -15.10
N ASN A 44 -25.10 7.56 -16.42
CA ASN A 44 -24.27 6.67 -17.22
C ASN A 44 -22.98 7.39 -17.69
N TYR A 45 -21.84 6.82 -17.37
CA TYR A 45 -20.50 7.34 -17.69
C TYR A 45 -19.85 6.45 -18.75
N VAL A 46 -19.39 7.04 -19.85
CA VAL A 46 -18.80 6.30 -20.98
C VAL A 46 -17.28 6.31 -20.86
N GLY A 47 -16.67 5.16 -21.09
CA GLY A 47 -15.23 4.97 -21.04
C GLY A 47 -14.50 5.58 -22.25
N VAL A 48 -13.28 6.02 -22.01
CA VAL A 48 -12.32 6.41 -23.04
C VAL A 48 -11.28 5.32 -23.19
N THR A 49 -11.13 4.79 -24.40
CA THR A 49 -10.15 3.75 -24.72
C THR A 49 -8.94 4.34 -25.43
N LYS A 50 -7.75 4.02 -24.93
CA LYS A 50 -6.46 4.41 -25.50
C LYS A 50 -5.41 3.35 -25.22
N ASP A 51 -4.56 3.03 -26.19
CA ASP A 51 -3.38 2.13 -26.02
C ASP A 51 -3.73 0.77 -25.40
N ASN A 52 -4.86 0.17 -25.81
CA ASN A 52 -5.38 -1.09 -25.27
C ASN A 52 -5.73 -1.06 -23.77
N ALA A 53 -6.07 0.10 -23.26
CA ALA A 53 -6.61 0.32 -21.94
C ALA A 53 -7.83 1.22 -22.00
N PHE A 54 -8.73 1.10 -21.03
CA PHE A 54 -9.86 2.02 -20.90
C PHE A 54 -9.86 2.71 -19.53
N THR A 55 -10.52 3.85 -19.49
CA THR A 55 -10.78 4.58 -18.25
C THR A 55 -12.19 5.16 -18.29
N VAL A 56 -12.94 4.97 -17.19
CA VAL A 56 -14.23 5.64 -16.94
C VAL A 56 -14.03 6.53 -15.72
N THR A 57 -14.40 7.82 -15.84
CA THR A 57 -14.27 8.76 -14.72
C THR A 57 -15.62 8.98 -14.07
N LEU A 58 -15.73 8.67 -12.78
CA LEU A 58 -16.88 8.98 -11.93
C LEU A 58 -16.70 10.32 -11.23
N PRO A 59 -17.80 11.02 -10.89
CA PRO A 59 -17.72 12.31 -10.20
C PRO A 59 -17.18 12.17 -8.76
N PRO A 60 -16.67 13.28 -8.20
CA PRO A 60 -16.40 13.35 -6.78
C PRO A 60 -17.65 12.98 -5.97
N THR A 61 -17.49 12.05 -5.03
CA THR A 61 -18.59 11.55 -4.20
C THR A 61 -18.17 11.71 -2.73
N PRO A 62 -19.04 12.29 -1.87
CA PRO A 62 -18.76 12.41 -0.44
C PRO A 62 -18.62 11.05 0.24
N ALA A 63 -18.02 11.06 1.44
CA ALA A 63 -17.95 9.86 2.29
C ALA A 63 -19.35 9.26 2.53
N GLY A 64 -19.49 7.97 2.33
CA GLY A 64 -20.76 7.28 2.52
C GLY A 64 -20.83 5.93 1.81
N GLY A 65 -22.05 5.47 1.61
CA GLY A 65 -22.38 4.16 1.06
C GLY A 65 -23.26 3.35 2.02
N PRO A 66 -23.58 2.08 1.69
CA PRO A 66 -23.08 1.39 0.51
C PRO A 66 -23.74 1.85 -0.80
N TYR A 67 -22.96 1.82 -1.87
CA TYR A 67 -23.42 2.11 -3.24
C TYR A 67 -23.27 0.88 -4.11
N THR A 68 -24.05 0.87 -5.22
CA THR A 68 -23.91 -0.11 -6.31
C THR A 68 -23.34 0.60 -7.53
N ILE A 69 -22.38 -0.03 -8.19
CA ILE A 69 -21.77 0.44 -9.44
C ILE A 69 -21.94 -0.67 -10.48
N THR A 70 -22.58 -0.38 -11.61
CA THR A 70 -22.78 -1.34 -12.69
C THR A 70 -21.82 -1.02 -13.82
N VAL A 71 -20.94 -1.96 -14.14
CA VAL A 71 -19.97 -1.85 -15.25
C VAL A 71 -20.46 -2.70 -16.41
N ASN A 72 -20.59 -2.10 -17.57
CA ASN A 72 -20.93 -2.78 -18.82
C ASN A 72 -19.72 -2.73 -19.77
N ILE A 73 -19.23 -3.89 -20.15
CA ILE A 73 -18.14 -4.06 -21.11
C ILE A 73 -18.68 -4.88 -22.29
N ASP A 74 -18.88 -4.25 -23.45
CA ASP A 74 -19.40 -4.88 -24.68
C ASP A 74 -20.71 -5.66 -24.48
N GLY A 75 -21.55 -5.24 -23.52
CA GLY A 75 -22.81 -5.90 -23.17
C GLY A 75 -22.72 -6.91 -22.02
N GLU A 76 -21.52 -7.25 -21.56
CA GLU A 76 -21.31 -8.03 -20.35
C GLU A 76 -21.37 -7.13 -19.12
N ILE A 77 -22.22 -7.49 -18.16
CA ILE A 77 -22.50 -6.67 -16.98
C ILE A 77 -21.82 -7.26 -15.75
N THR A 78 -21.02 -6.43 -15.09
CA THR A 78 -20.47 -6.69 -13.75
C THR A 78 -21.08 -5.71 -12.76
N VAL A 79 -21.64 -6.19 -11.67
CA VAL A 79 -22.19 -5.37 -10.60
C VAL A 79 -21.24 -5.38 -9.40
N LEU A 80 -20.77 -4.21 -9.02
CA LEU A 80 -20.00 -4.01 -7.79
C LEU A 80 -20.96 -3.57 -6.69
N GLU A 81 -21.22 -4.45 -5.75
CA GLU A 81 -22.13 -4.20 -4.63
C GLU A 81 -21.36 -3.72 -3.39
N ASP A 82 -22.08 -3.07 -2.49
CA ASP A 82 -21.55 -2.62 -1.20
C ASP A 82 -20.24 -1.80 -1.33
N VAL A 83 -20.20 -0.88 -2.29
CA VAL A 83 -19.07 0.05 -2.47
C VAL A 83 -19.19 1.21 -1.51
N LEU A 84 -18.12 1.53 -0.80
CA LEU A 84 -18.04 2.71 0.06
C LEU A 84 -17.17 3.81 -0.58
N PHE A 85 -17.51 5.05 -0.29
CA PHE A 85 -16.62 6.19 -0.52
C PHE A 85 -16.07 6.66 0.83
N GLY A 86 -14.76 6.73 0.93
CA GLY A 86 -14.06 7.07 2.16
C GLY A 86 -12.60 7.44 1.89
N ASP A 87 -11.75 7.40 2.88
CA ASP A 87 -10.34 7.63 2.65
C ASP A 87 -9.62 6.32 2.35
N VAL A 88 -8.87 6.31 1.25
CA VAL A 88 -8.07 5.16 0.85
C VAL A 88 -6.61 5.41 1.16
N ILE A 89 -6.00 4.53 1.96
CA ILE A 89 -4.62 4.62 2.43
C ILE A 89 -3.82 3.48 1.80
N LEU A 90 -2.68 3.78 1.19
CA LEU A 90 -1.73 2.77 0.74
C LEU A 90 -0.73 2.48 1.86
N LEU A 91 -0.82 1.31 2.49
CA LEU A 91 0.16 0.81 3.45
C LEU A 91 1.21 -0.02 2.69
N ALA A 92 2.46 0.43 2.74
CA ALA A 92 3.55 -0.22 2.03
C ALA A 92 4.80 -0.37 2.90
N GLY A 93 5.59 -1.40 2.63
CA GLY A 93 6.82 -1.63 3.36
C GLY A 93 7.11 -3.10 3.64
N GLN A 94 7.93 -3.35 4.67
CA GLN A 94 8.34 -4.70 5.00
C GLN A 94 7.62 -5.27 6.25
N SER A 95 8.23 -6.19 6.95
CA SER A 95 7.62 -6.96 8.05
C SER A 95 6.93 -6.11 9.11
N ASN A 96 7.44 -4.92 9.45
CA ASN A 96 6.79 -4.05 10.42
C ASN A 96 5.49 -3.40 9.89
N ALA A 97 5.36 -3.23 8.57
CA ALA A 97 4.11 -2.84 7.94
C ALA A 97 3.15 -4.03 7.74
N GLU A 98 3.72 -5.22 7.50
CA GLU A 98 2.99 -6.46 7.24
C GLU A 98 2.47 -7.13 8.53
N LEU A 99 3.14 -6.94 9.68
CA LEU A 99 2.93 -7.70 10.90
C LEU A 99 1.44 -7.89 11.21
N PRO A 100 0.94 -9.14 11.19
CA PRO A 100 -0.47 -9.40 11.42
C PRO A 100 -0.83 -9.29 12.91
N MET A 101 -2.11 -9.12 13.20
CA MET A 101 -2.63 -8.93 14.56
C MET A 101 -2.27 -10.09 15.50
N ASP A 102 -2.24 -11.34 15.01
CA ASP A 102 -1.89 -12.52 15.82
C ASP A 102 -0.41 -12.55 16.27
N GLN A 103 0.43 -11.67 15.73
CA GLN A 103 1.84 -11.51 16.11
C GLN A 103 2.10 -10.27 16.97
N THR A 104 1.04 -9.58 17.39
CA THR A 104 1.12 -8.40 18.27
C THR A 104 0.84 -8.76 19.73
N ASP A 105 1.00 -7.78 20.61
CA ASP A 105 0.64 -7.93 22.03
C ASP A 105 -0.85 -7.63 22.30
N PHE A 106 -1.64 -7.27 21.28
CA PHE A 106 -3.04 -6.92 21.41
C PHE A 106 -3.89 -8.19 21.63
N PRO A 107 -4.71 -8.27 22.71
CA PRO A 107 -5.44 -9.48 23.03
C PRO A 107 -6.49 -9.85 21.97
N ALA A 108 -6.52 -11.10 21.53
CA ALA A 108 -7.47 -11.57 20.52
C ALA A 108 -8.94 -11.44 20.95
N ASP A 109 -9.21 -11.51 22.26
CA ASP A 109 -10.56 -11.33 22.80
C ASP A 109 -11.10 -9.91 22.56
N ASP A 110 -10.21 -8.92 22.41
CA ASP A 110 -10.52 -7.51 22.17
C ASP A 110 -10.66 -7.18 20.68
N TYR A 111 -10.48 -8.14 19.78
CA TYR A 111 -10.73 -7.92 18.35
C TYR A 111 -12.19 -7.55 18.11
N THR A 112 -12.39 -6.61 17.19
CA THR A 112 -13.71 -6.08 16.82
C THR A 112 -14.00 -6.27 15.34
N SER A 113 -15.28 -6.24 14.97
CA SER A 113 -15.71 -6.12 13.58
C SER A 113 -16.03 -4.67 13.26
N ASN A 114 -15.78 -4.26 12.01
CA ASN A 114 -16.15 -2.95 11.51
C ASN A 114 -16.34 -3.00 9.97
N ASP A 115 -17.57 -2.98 9.51
CA ASP A 115 -17.91 -3.09 8.08
C ASP A 115 -17.46 -1.87 7.26
N ARG A 116 -17.10 -0.77 7.93
CA ARG A 116 -16.64 0.48 7.29
C ARG A 116 -15.11 0.60 7.23
N VAL A 117 -14.40 -0.35 7.82
CA VAL A 117 -12.94 -0.51 7.70
C VAL A 117 -12.67 -1.72 6.83
N ARG A 118 -11.98 -1.50 5.72
CA ARG A 118 -11.73 -2.55 4.72
C ARG A 118 -10.29 -2.59 4.28
N VAL A 119 -9.80 -3.79 3.98
CA VAL A 119 -8.46 -4.00 3.44
C VAL A 119 -8.54 -4.66 2.07
N TYR A 120 -7.68 -4.22 1.16
CA TYR A 120 -7.29 -4.93 -0.06
C TYR A 120 -5.85 -5.36 0.10
N TYR A 121 -5.63 -6.63 0.40
CA TYR A 121 -4.30 -7.18 0.56
C TYR A 121 -3.79 -7.64 -0.80
N VAL A 122 -2.70 -7.06 -1.29
CA VAL A 122 -2.17 -7.45 -2.60
C VAL A 122 -1.44 -8.78 -2.47
N GLY A 123 -1.94 -9.81 -3.15
CA GLY A 123 -1.42 -11.17 -3.06
C GLY A 123 0.05 -11.27 -3.46
N GLN A 124 0.79 -12.07 -2.72
CA GLN A 124 2.24 -12.22 -2.76
C GLN A 124 2.66 -13.41 -3.64
N HIS A 125 2.41 -13.31 -4.94
CA HIS A 125 2.75 -14.34 -5.93
C HIS A 125 4.01 -13.96 -6.70
N PHE A 126 5.19 -14.37 -6.22
CA PHE A 126 6.48 -13.98 -6.79
C PHE A 126 6.97 -14.97 -7.87
N SER A 127 6.72 -16.27 -7.69
CA SER A 127 6.96 -17.34 -8.63
C SER A 127 6.02 -18.52 -8.34
N GLU A 128 5.99 -19.53 -9.21
CA GLU A 128 5.20 -20.75 -8.96
C GLU A 128 5.61 -21.48 -7.67
N GLU A 129 6.89 -21.41 -7.30
CA GLU A 129 7.44 -22.04 -6.10
C GLU A 129 7.26 -21.17 -4.83
N PHE A 130 7.25 -19.84 -4.97
CA PHE A 130 7.20 -18.89 -3.85
C PHE A 130 5.94 -18.03 -3.91
N THR A 131 4.85 -18.63 -3.51
CA THR A 131 3.55 -17.98 -3.32
C THR A 131 3.23 -18.01 -1.83
N TYR A 132 2.80 -16.87 -1.30
CA TYR A 132 2.35 -16.75 0.07
C TYR A 132 0.87 -16.41 0.03
N GLU A 133 0.03 -17.32 0.51
CA GLU A 133 -1.42 -17.16 0.49
C GLU A 133 -1.91 -16.55 1.80
N ASN A 134 -2.80 -15.58 1.66
CA ASN A 134 -3.55 -15.00 2.75
C ASN A 134 -5.04 -15.00 2.37
N ILE A 135 -5.93 -15.25 3.33
CA ILE A 135 -7.38 -15.22 3.09
C ILE A 135 -7.87 -13.85 2.60
N LEU A 136 -7.08 -12.80 2.79
CA LEU A 136 -7.37 -11.43 2.36
C LEU A 136 -6.87 -11.09 0.95
N ASP A 137 -6.20 -12.04 0.25
CA ASP A 137 -5.52 -11.76 -1.01
C ASP A 137 -6.45 -11.33 -2.15
N ASN A 138 -6.12 -10.20 -2.76
CA ASN A 138 -6.68 -9.69 -4.01
C ASN A 138 -8.22 -9.49 -4.01
N HIS A 139 -8.81 -9.21 -2.86
CA HIS A 139 -10.18 -8.75 -2.74
C HIS A 139 -10.36 -7.78 -1.57
N TRP A 140 -11.39 -6.96 -1.62
CA TRP A 140 -11.74 -6.09 -0.51
C TRP A 140 -12.47 -6.88 0.57
N SER A 141 -11.90 -6.88 1.78
CA SER A 141 -12.46 -7.54 2.96
C SER A 141 -12.84 -6.51 4.01
N ALA A 142 -14.07 -6.56 4.50
CA ALA A 142 -14.46 -5.82 5.70
C ALA A 142 -13.82 -6.44 6.94
N LEU A 143 -13.54 -5.62 7.93
CA LEU A 143 -12.95 -6.11 9.18
C LEU A 143 -13.96 -6.96 9.96
N LYS A 144 -13.67 -8.25 10.08
CA LYS A 144 -14.41 -9.20 10.91
C LYS A 144 -13.53 -9.68 12.05
N LYS A 145 -14.15 -9.82 13.23
CA LYS A 145 -13.43 -10.24 14.45
C LYS A 145 -12.70 -11.58 14.28
N ASP A 146 -13.32 -12.53 13.63
CA ASP A 146 -12.81 -13.89 13.40
C ASP A 146 -11.74 -13.99 12.30
N GLU A 147 -11.56 -12.93 11.51
CA GLU A 147 -10.53 -12.82 10.49
C GLU A 147 -9.46 -11.76 10.84
N ALA A 148 -9.66 -11.03 11.94
CA ALA A 148 -8.81 -9.90 12.32
C ALA A 148 -7.36 -10.30 12.61
N ASP A 149 -7.13 -11.55 13.04
CA ASP A 149 -5.80 -12.11 13.27
C ASP A 149 -4.87 -12.03 12.06
N LYS A 150 -5.42 -12.03 10.85
CA LYS A 150 -4.69 -11.97 9.57
C LYS A 150 -4.47 -10.55 9.04
N TRP A 151 -5.10 -9.57 9.66
CA TRP A 151 -4.97 -8.18 9.22
C TRP A 151 -3.61 -7.59 9.57
N PRO A 152 -2.98 -6.79 8.69
CA PRO A 152 -1.86 -5.96 9.11
C PRO A 152 -2.26 -5.09 10.31
N ALA A 153 -1.53 -5.19 11.41
CA ALA A 153 -1.95 -4.59 12.67
C ALA A 153 -2.07 -3.06 12.59
N ILE A 154 -1.21 -2.41 11.79
CA ILE A 154 -1.33 -0.97 11.53
C ILE A 154 -2.66 -0.67 10.83
N ALA A 155 -3.06 -1.48 9.85
CA ALA A 155 -4.33 -1.30 9.14
C ALA A 155 -5.52 -1.45 10.09
N TYR A 156 -5.50 -2.48 10.95
CA TYR A 156 -6.52 -2.74 11.96
C TYR A 156 -6.70 -1.53 12.90
N HIS A 157 -5.64 -1.11 13.57
CA HIS A 157 -5.73 -0.07 14.59
C HIS A 157 -6.01 1.32 14.00
N LEU A 158 -5.30 1.70 12.92
CA LEU A 158 -5.46 3.01 12.30
C LEU A 158 -6.83 3.16 11.65
N GLY A 159 -7.29 2.14 10.91
CA GLY A 159 -8.59 2.15 10.27
C GLY A 159 -9.74 2.30 11.27
N ASN A 160 -9.72 1.50 12.34
CA ASN A 160 -10.73 1.59 13.42
C ASN A 160 -10.69 2.95 14.11
N ARG A 161 -9.50 3.51 14.37
CA ARG A 161 -9.39 4.81 15.04
C ARG A 161 -9.99 5.92 14.20
N ILE A 162 -9.62 6.00 12.91
CA ILE A 162 -10.12 7.06 12.01
C ILE A 162 -11.64 6.93 11.85
N GLU A 163 -12.14 5.72 11.57
CA GLU A 163 -13.58 5.51 11.38
C GLU A 163 -14.37 5.86 12.64
N LYS A 164 -13.91 5.42 13.81
CA LYS A 164 -14.55 5.70 15.09
C LYS A 164 -14.60 7.20 15.44
N GLU A 165 -13.51 7.93 15.17
CA GLU A 165 -13.43 9.36 15.52
C GLU A 165 -14.14 10.27 14.51
N HIS A 166 -14.20 9.87 13.23
CA HIS A 166 -14.68 10.76 12.15
C HIS A 166 -15.89 10.23 11.38
N GLY A 167 -16.29 8.98 11.58
CA GLY A 167 -17.39 8.35 10.86
C GLY A 167 -17.15 8.22 9.35
N ILE A 168 -15.89 8.20 8.92
CA ILE A 168 -15.49 8.10 7.51
C ILE A 168 -15.08 6.66 7.21
N PRO A 169 -15.63 6.02 6.16
CA PRO A 169 -15.15 4.70 5.74
C PRO A 169 -13.66 4.73 5.40
N ILE A 170 -12.94 3.69 5.80
CA ILE A 170 -11.50 3.57 5.54
C ILE A 170 -11.21 2.33 4.70
N GLY A 171 -10.56 2.56 3.56
CA GLY A 171 -9.97 1.51 2.75
C GLY A 171 -8.44 1.51 2.90
N ILE A 172 -7.86 0.34 3.14
CA ILE A 172 -6.40 0.20 3.21
C ILE A 172 -5.95 -0.78 2.14
N ILE A 173 -5.13 -0.31 1.21
CA ILE A 173 -4.47 -1.17 0.24
C ILE A 173 -3.11 -1.55 0.81
N ALA A 174 -2.85 -2.84 1.02
CA ALA A 174 -1.62 -3.33 1.61
C ALA A 174 -0.67 -3.90 0.52
N VAL A 175 0.43 -3.19 0.27
CA VAL A 175 1.55 -3.62 -0.58
C VAL A 175 2.74 -3.86 0.34
N VAL A 176 2.71 -4.98 1.06
CA VAL A 176 3.65 -5.27 2.14
C VAL A 176 4.35 -6.61 1.92
N LYS A 177 5.65 -6.69 2.25
CA LYS A 177 6.41 -7.94 2.20
C LYS A 177 7.57 -7.93 3.19
N GLY A 178 7.54 -8.84 4.18
CA GLY A 178 8.61 -8.99 5.15
C GLY A 178 9.96 -9.29 4.52
N ALA A 179 11.03 -8.81 5.14
CA ALA A 179 12.41 -8.97 4.69
C ALA A 179 12.70 -8.40 3.29
N SER A 180 11.94 -7.40 2.83
CA SER A 180 12.14 -6.79 1.52
C SER A 180 13.02 -5.55 1.57
N VAL A 181 13.74 -5.29 0.48
CA VAL A 181 14.55 -4.10 0.25
C VAL A 181 13.79 -3.07 -0.57
N ILE A 182 14.11 -1.77 -0.39
CA ILE A 182 13.45 -0.69 -1.14
C ILE A 182 13.60 -0.84 -2.66
N GLN A 183 14.73 -1.39 -3.14
CA GLN A 183 14.99 -1.61 -4.56
C GLN A 183 13.95 -2.50 -5.23
N SER A 184 13.34 -3.43 -4.49
CA SER A 184 12.27 -4.27 -5.02
C SER A 184 10.96 -3.51 -5.23
N PHE A 185 10.73 -2.42 -4.49
CA PHE A 185 9.57 -1.54 -4.65
C PHE A 185 9.75 -0.44 -5.71
N MET A 186 10.94 -0.28 -6.25
CA MET A 186 11.27 0.70 -7.28
C MET A 186 11.24 0.04 -8.66
N SER A 187 10.88 0.78 -9.72
CA SER A 187 11.10 0.28 -11.08
C SER A 187 12.59 0.16 -11.40
N LEU A 188 12.94 -0.59 -12.43
CA LEU A 188 14.32 -0.66 -12.92
C LEU A 188 14.85 0.71 -13.33
N GLU A 189 14.02 1.59 -13.88
CA GLU A 189 14.38 2.94 -14.24
C GLU A 189 14.69 3.80 -13.00
N ALA A 190 13.81 3.80 -12.02
CA ALA A 190 13.98 4.59 -10.79
C ALA A 190 15.23 4.19 -9.99
N GLN A 191 15.63 2.92 -10.05
CA GLN A 191 16.80 2.43 -9.32
C GLN A 191 18.10 2.39 -10.14
N ALA A 192 18.10 2.78 -11.41
CA ALA A 192 19.27 2.65 -12.30
C ALA A 192 20.56 3.29 -11.75
N ASN A 193 20.44 4.31 -10.88
CA ASN A 193 21.56 5.00 -10.26
C ASN A 193 21.96 4.43 -8.88
N PHE A 194 21.34 3.32 -8.43
CA PHE A 194 21.52 2.74 -7.10
C PHE A 194 21.96 1.27 -7.15
N ALA A 195 22.96 0.97 -8.00
CA ALA A 195 23.61 -0.33 -8.03
C ALA A 195 24.75 -0.37 -7.02
N PHE A 196 24.75 -1.33 -6.11
CA PHE A 196 25.79 -1.52 -5.11
C PHE A 196 26.54 -2.84 -5.33
N PRO A 197 27.88 -2.86 -5.17
CA PRO A 197 28.62 -4.10 -5.07
C PRO A 197 28.14 -4.96 -3.87
N PRO A 198 28.20 -6.30 -3.95
CA PRO A 198 27.71 -7.18 -2.88
C PRO A 198 28.36 -6.93 -1.51
N ASP A 199 29.62 -6.49 -1.48
CA ASP A 199 30.38 -6.16 -0.26
C ASP A 199 29.92 -4.84 0.42
N GLU A 200 29.20 -3.99 -0.29
CA GLU A 200 28.58 -2.77 0.25
C GLU A 200 27.16 -3.01 0.78
N LEU A 201 26.56 -4.18 0.52
CA LEU A 201 25.27 -4.58 1.05
C LEU A 201 25.42 -5.17 2.45
N SER A 202 24.35 -5.18 3.24
CA SER A 202 24.39 -5.85 4.54
C SER A 202 24.58 -7.35 4.38
N VAL A 203 25.14 -8.01 5.41
CA VAL A 203 25.28 -9.49 5.44
C VAL A 203 23.90 -10.16 5.37
N GLU A 204 22.88 -9.48 5.90
CA GLU A 204 21.48 -9.92 5.90
C GLU A 204 20.74 -9.50 4.62
N HIS A 205 21.40 -8.74 3.74
CA HIS A 205 20.77 -8.29 2.50
C HIS A 205 20.38 -9.48 1.62
N PRO A 206 19.19 -9.48 1.07
CA PRO A 206 18.67 -10.62 0.30
C PRO A 206 19.51 -11.04 -0.90
N CYS A 207 20.27 -10.12 -1.49
CA CYS A 207 21.22 -10.44 -2.57
C CYS A 207 22.40 -11.31 -2.08
N ASN A 208 22.72 -11.25 -0.79
CA ASN A 208 23.79 -12.04 -0.14
C ASN A 208 23.26 -13.34 0.46
N THR A 209 21.96 -13.55 0.53
CA THR A 209 21.37 -14.77 1.08
C THR A 209 21.43 -15.92 0.09
N THR A 210 21.65 -17.14 0.60
CA THR A 210 21.48 -18.39 -0.16
C THR A 210 20.04 -18.90 -0.12
N VAL A 211 19.14 -18.21 0.60
CA VAL A 211 17.75 -18.62 0.77
C VAL A 211 16.91 -18.13 -0.41
N ASP A 212 16.59 -19.04 -1.33
CA ASP A 212 15.92 -18.72 -2.60
C ASP A 212 14.60 -18.00 -2.43
N ARG A 213 13.81 -18.31 -1.39
CA ARG A 213 12.55 -17.58 -1.11
C ARG A 213 12.76 -16.08 -0.88
N TYR A 214 13.86 -15.67 -0.23
CA TYR A 214 14.17 -14.24 -0.05
C TYR A 214 14.66 -13.59 -1.34
N LYS A 215 15.37 -14.35 -2.17
CA LYS A 215 15.79 -13.88 -3.50
C LYS A 215 14.59 -13.63 -4.41
N SER A 216 13.53 -14.44 -4.32
CA SER A 216 12.39 -14.39 -5.25
C SER A 216 11.71 -13.03 -5.28
N PHE A 217 11.58 -12.35 -4.14
CA PHE A 217 10.93 -11.05 -4.04
C PHE A 217 11.89 -9.85 -3.84
N ASN A 218 13.18 -10.11 -3.67
CA ASN A 218 14.20 -9.06 -3.48
C ASN A 218 15.04 -8.78 -4.72
N GLN A 219 14.72 -9.39 -5.85
CA GLN A 219 15.28 -8.93 -7.11
C GLN A 219 14.80 -7.51 -7.40
N PRO A 220 15.61 -6.71 -8.11
CA PRO A 220 15.21 -5.37 -8.52
C PRO A 220 13.81 -5.36 -9.16
N SER A 221 12.94 -4.44 -8.71
CA SER A 221 11.60 -4.18 -9.26
C SER A 221 10.53 -5.29 -9.06
N VAL A 222 10.83 -6.40 -8.38
CA VAL A 222 9.87 -7.51 -8.30
C VAL A 222 8.59 -7.13 -7.56
N ILE A 223 8.67 -6.48 -6.41
CA ILE A 223 7.47 -6.03 -5.67
C ILE A 223 6.76 -4.91 -6.43
N HIS A 224 7.52 -4.02 -7.07
CA HIS A 224 6.95 -3.02 -7.96
C HIS A 224 6.08 -3.65 -9.06
N GLU A 225 6.61 -4.66 -9.76
CA GLU A 225 5.90 -5.30 -10.88
C GLU A 225 4.81 -6.28 -10.43
N LYS A 226 5.07 -7.07 -9.39
CA LYS A 226 4.16 -8.14 -8.95
C LYS A 226 3.06 -7.68 -8.00
N MET A 227 3.26 -6.54 -7.32
CA MET A 227 2.31 -6.03 -6.34
C MET A 227 1.86 -4.60 -6.65
N PHE A 228 2.77 -3.61 -6.63
CA PHE A 228 2.40 -2.19 -6.79
C PHE A 228 1.73 -1.90 -8.15
N SER A 229 2.26 -2.43 -9.24
CA SER A 229 1.68 -2.22 -10.58
C SER A 229 0.24 -2.72 -10.73
N LYS A 230 -0.18 -3.70 -9.92
CA LYS A 230 -1.54 -4.25 -9.96
C LYS A 230 -2.60 -3.25 -9.48
N ILE A 231 -2.21 -2.33 -8.61
CA ILE A 231 -3.13 -1.35 -8.01
C ILE A 231 -3.06 0.03 -8.68
N VAL A 232 -2.09 0.25 -9.55
CA VAL A 232 -1.91 1.55 -10.24
C VAL A 232 -2.87 1.68 -11.42
N PRO A 233 -3.51 2.83 -11.62
CA PRO A 233 -3.48 4.08 -10.85
C PRO A 233 -4.68 4.26 -9.88
N TYR A 234 -4.91 3.34 -8.96
CA TYR A 234 -5.97 3.48 -7.96
C TYR A 234 -5.81 4.76 -7.15
N THR A 235 -6.91 5.49 -6.93
CA THR A 235 -6.83 6.77 -6.23
C THR A 235 -6.71 6.55 -4.72
N VAL A 236 -5.65 7.09 -4.12
CA VAL A 236 -5.39 7.02 -2.68
C VAL A 236 -5.16 8.40 -2.09
N SER A 237 -5.48 8.59 -0.82
CA SER A 237 -5.31 9.86 -0.08
C SER A 237 -3.89 10.06 0.44
N SER A 238 -3.20 8.97 0.75
CA SER A 238 -1.86 8.99 1.35
C SER A 238 -1.17 7.64 1.23
N VAL A 239 0.15 7.64 1.41
CA VAL A 239 0.98 6.44 1.51
C VAL A 239 1.65 6.40 2.88
N ILE A 240 1.56 5.27 3.56
CA ILE A 240 2.32 4.95 4.77
C ILE A 240 3.45 4.03 4.35
N TRP A 241 4.68 4.46 4.58
CA TRP A 241 5.89 3.70 4.25
C TRP A 241 6.63 3.29 5.52
N TYR A 242 6.68 1.98 5.80
CA TYR A 242 7.42 1.42 6.93
C TYR A 242 8.37 0.33 6.47
N GLN A 243 9.59 0.75 6.12
CA GLN A 243 10.67 -0.11 5.61
C GLN A 243 12.01 0.57 5.89
N GLY A 244 13.09 -0.21 5.88
CA GLY A 244 14.46 0.28 6.04
C GLY A 244 15.38 -0.74 6.70
N GLU A 245 14.82 -1.69 7.44
CA GLU A 245 15.53 -2.69 8.21
C GLU A 245 16.41 -3.59 7.31
N SER A 246 15.98 -3.85 6.09
CA SER A 246 16.73 -4.65 5.11
C SER A 246 17.77 -3.83 4.32
N ASN A 247 17.86 -2.49 4.52
CA ASN A 247 18.76 -1.60 3.79
C ASN A 247 19.84 -0.98 4.68
N ILE A 248 20.28 -1.69 5.73
CA ILE A 248 21.28 -1.22 6.68
C ILE A 248 22.74 -1.46 6.25
N GLY A 249 22.95 -1.91 5.01
CA GLY A 249 24.29 -2.08 4.43
C GLY A 249 25.06 -0.77 4.31
N SER A 250 26.38 -0.86 4.28
CA SER A 250 27.28 0.31 4.36
C SER A 250 27.16 1.26 3.17
N GLY A 251 26.83 0.74 1.99
CA GLY A 251 26.61 1.54 0.77
C GLY A 251 25.21 2.15 0.74
N GLU A 252 24.20 1.27 0.79
CA GLU A 252 22.79 1.64 0.60
C GLU A 252 22.21 2.52 1.70
N SER A 253 22.61 2.32 2.97
CA SER A 253 22.16 3.14 4.10
C SER A 253 22.55 4.63 3.98
N LYS A 254 23.65 4.92 3.30
CA LYS A 254 24.12 6.29 3.06
C LYS A 254 23.28 7.07 2.05
N VAL A 255 22.64 6.37 1.12
CA VAL A 255 21.85 6.96 0.02
C VAL A 255 20.37 6.57 0.08
N TYR A 256 19.93 6.00 1.19
CA TYR A 256 18.55 5.56 1.37
C TYR A 256 17.54 6.71 1.20
N ASP A 257 17.90 7.95 1.59
CA ASP A 257 17.10 9.15 1.31
C ASP A 257 16.93 9.43 -0.19
N LYS A 258 17.95 9.16 -0.99
CA LYS A 258 17.88 9.31 -2.46
C LYS A 258 17.06 8.22 -3.12
N MET A 259 17.14 6.99 -2.62
CA MET A 259 16.26 5.91 -3.06
C MET A 259 14.80 6.20 -2.71
N LEU A 260 14.51 6.71 -1.50
CA LEU A 260 13.18 7.17 -1.13
C LEU A 260 12.68 8.27 -2.07
N GLU A 261 13.51 9.28 -2.37
CA GLU A 261 13.15 10.37 -3.27
C GLU A 261 12.77 9.85 -4.67
N ALA A 262 13.56 8.92 -5.22
CA ALA A 262 13.31 8.33 -6.53
C ALA A 262 12.00 7.50 -6.53
N MET A 263 11.82 6.63 -5.53
CA MET A 263 10.61 5.81 -5.39
C MET A 263 9.36 6.69 -5.20
N ILE A 264 9.40 7.68 -4.31
CA ILE A 264 8.26 8.56 -4.04
C ILE A 264 7.88 9.35 -5.30
N THR A 265 8.88 9.85 -6.03
CA THR A 265 8.65 10.58 -7.30
C THR A 265 7.96 9.69 -8.31
N GLU A 266 8.45 8.49 -8.51
CA GLU A 266 7.87 7.50 -9.41
C GLU A 266 6.44 7.12 -9.00
N TRP A 267 6.21 6.79 -7.72
CA TRP A 267 4.90 6.36 -7.24
C TRP A 267 3.85 7.47 -7.38
N ARG A 268 4.23 8.71 -7.14
CA ARG A 268 3.36 9.88 -7.39
C ARG A 268 2.95 9.99 -8.84
N GLN A 269 3.89 9.84 -9.77
CA GLN A 269 3.60 9.84 -11.21
C GLN A 269 2.66 8.69 -11.59
N LYS A 270 2.94 7.47 -11.12
CA LYS A 270 2.13 6.27 -11.39
C LYS A 270 0.72 6.38 -10.81
N LEU A 271 0.55 6.99 -9.64
CA LEU A 271 -0.73 7.21 -8.97
C LEU A 271 -1.41 8.52 -9.43
N ASN A 272 -0.84 9.23 -10.42
CA ASN A 272 -1.36 10.49 -10.96
C ASN A 272 -1.59 11.58 -9.89
N ASN A 273 -0.73 11.68 -8.89
CA ASN A 273 -0.80 12.70 -7.85
C ASN A 273 0.58 13.14 -7.39
N ASP A 274 1.12 14.20 -7.99
CA ASP A 274 2.47 14.72 -7.69
C ASP A 274 2.62 15.24 -6.25
N SER A 275 1.52 15.52 -5.58
CA SER A 275 1.49 16.01 -4.19
C SER A 275 1.02 14.95 -3.19
N LEU A 276 0.87 13.69 -3.61
CA LEU A 276 0.42 12.60 -2.74
C LEU A 276 1.24 12.57 -1.45
N PRO A 277 0.57 12.66 -0.29
CA PRO A 277 1.22 12.59 1.02
C PRO A 277 1.93 11.26 1.25
N PHE A 278 3.20 11.32 1.69
CA PHE A 278 3.96 10.17 2.15
C PHE A 278 4.31 10.31 3.62
N LEU A 279 3.94 9.31 4.42
CA LEU A 279 4.23 9.19 5.84
C LEU A 279 5.34 8.17 5.99
N ILE A 280 6.55 8.66 6.23
CA ILE A 280 7.75 7.84 6.41
C ILE A 280 7.86 7.51 7.89
N LEU A 281 7.65 6.24 8.26
CA LEU A 281 7.87 5.78 9.62
C LEU A 281 9.38 5.61 9.83
N LYS A 282 9.93 6.41 10.75
CA LYS A 282 11.33 6.25 11.16
C LYS A 282 11.48 4.88 11.84
N LEU A 283 12.51 4.13 11.51
CA LEU A 283 12.83 2.90 12.23
C LEU A 283 12.87 3.19 13.75
N HIS A 284 12.32 2.28 14.54
CA HIS A 284 12.32 2.39 16.00
C HIS A 284 13.75 2.41 16.57
N GLU A 285 13.91 2.87 17.80
CA GLU A 285 15.21 2.90 18.45
C GLU A 285 15.69 1.46 18.75
N ARG A 286 16.91 1.15 18.31
CA ARG A 286 17.56 -0.15 18.51
C ARG A 286 19.03 0.04 18.86
N ASN A 287 19.58 -0.83 19.69
CA ASN A 287 20.96 -0.70 20.18
C ASN A 287 22.00 -0.64 19.04
N ASN A 288 22.66 0.49 18.91
CA ASN A 288 23.97 0.81 18.30
C ASN A 288 24.38 0.07 17.01
N HIS A 289 23.46 -0.21 16.07
CA HIS A 289 23.85 -0.67 14.75
C HIS A 289 24.05 0.54 13.83
N THR A 290 25.29 0.78 13.34
CA THR A 290 25.64 1.97 12.55
C THR A 290 24.80 2.14 11.29
N GLY A 291 24.50 1.04 10.56
CA GLY A 291 23.64 1.08 9.39
C GLY A 291 22.19 1.41 9.73
N TRP A 292 21.69 0.96 10.88
CA TRP A 292 20.35 1.31 11.36
C TRP A 292 20.21 2.81 11.61
N LEU A 293 21.17 3.40 12.33
CA LEU A 293 21.21 4.84 12.56
C LEU A 293 21.34 5.62 11.25
N ALA A 294 22.12 5.11 10.29
CA ALA A 294 22.27 5.75 8.98
C ALA A 294 20.93 5.77 8.20
N VAL A 295 20.16 4.69 8.25
CA VAL A 295 18.82 4.64 7.65
C VAL A 295 17.85 5.59 8.36
N GLN A 296 17.84 5.65 9.71
CA GLN A 296 17.01 6.61 10.45
C GLN A 296 17.32 8.06 10.04
N GLU A 297 18.61 8.42 9.93
CA GLU A 297 19.01 9.75 9.49
C GLU A 297 18.64 10.02 8.02
N ALA A 298 18.72 9.00 7.17
CA ALA A 298 18.25 9.11 5.77
C ALA A 298 16.72 9.33 5.70
N GLN A 299 15.92 8.62 6.51
CA GLN A 299 14.48 8.83 6.63
C GLN A 299 14.13 10.26 7.07
N LYS A 300 14.87 10.80 8.07
CA LYS A 300 14.72 12.21 8.50
C LYS A 300 15.06 13.19 7.37
N ARG A 301 16.18 12.95 6.64
CA ARG A 301 16.54 13.81 5.50
C ARG A 301 15.48 13.78 4.41
N ALA A 302 15.00 12.60 4.03
CA ALA A 302 13.95 12.43 3.02
C ALA A 302 12.68 13.19 3.41
N ALA A 303 12.16 12.98 4.62
CA ALA A 303 10.95 13.66 5.09
C ALA A 303 11.10 15.19 5.12
N LYS A 304 12.31 15.70 5.37
CA LYS A 304 12.60 17.14 5.39
C LYS A 304 12.75 17.75 3.99
N SER A 305 13.33 17.00 3.04
CA SER A 305 13.68 17.53 1.71
C SER A 305 12.59 17.30 0.67
N ILE A 306 11.81 16.23 0.79
CA ILE A 306 10.77 15.89 -0.18
C ILE A 306 9.46 16.57 0.22
N LYS A 307 8.91 17.35 -0.70
CA LYS A 307 7.63 18.03 -0.48
C LYS A 307 6.52 17.01 -0.19
N SER A 308 5.57 17.36 0.68
CA SER A 308 4.46 16.50 1.08
C SER A 308 4.91 15.12 1.61
N CYS A 309 5.99 15.13 2.40
CA CYS A 309 6.45 13.99 3.18
C CYS A 309 6.46 14.35 4.66
N TRP A 310 6.04 13.42 5.49
CA TRP A 310 5.99 13.55 6.96
C TRP A 310 6.81 12.43 7.59
N LEU A 311 7.62 12.77 8.58
CA LEU A 311 8.27 11.79 9.42
C LEU A 311 7.35 11.43 10.59
N ILE A 312 7.05 10.15 10.73
CA ILE A 312 6.42 9.62 11.94
C ILE A 312 7.55 9.05 12.79
N ASP A 313 7.88 9.76 13.86
CA ASP A 313 8.97 9.36 14.76
C ASP A 313 8.46 8.37 15.82
N LEU A 314 9.03 7.19 15.85
CA LEU A 314 8.68 6.12 16.78
C LEU A 314 9.50 6.14 18.07
N ILE A 315 10.17 7.25 18.39
CA ILE A 315 11.07 7.37 19.56
C ILE A 315 10.34 7.13 20.90
N SER A 316 9.07 7.48 20.98
CA SER A 316 8.25 7.29 22.18
C SER A 316 7.98 5.81 22.51
N LEU A 317 8.17 4.90 21.54
CA LEU A 317 8.08 3.46 21.79
C LEU A 317 9.27 2.92 22.58
N GLY A 318 10.31 3.75 22.81
CA GLY A 318 11.53 3.38 23.51
C GLY A 318 12.47 2.49 22.69
N ILE A 319 13.47 1.95 23.38
CA ILE A 319 14.43 1.02 22.76
C ILE A 319 13.81 -0.36 22.69
N CYS A 320 13.60 -0.86 21.48
CA CYS A 320 13.11 -2.19 21.27
C CYS A 320 14.26 -3.14 20.92
N THR A 321 14.36 -4.26 21.65
CA THR A 321 15.34 -5.32 21.36
C THR A 321 14.88 -6.22 20.22
N ASP A 322 13.58 -6.37 20.05
CA ASP A 322 12.97 -7.07 18.91
C ASP A 322 12.99 -6.17 17.68
N ILE A 323 13.29 -6.75 16.52
CA ILE A 323 13.20 -6.06 15.23
C ILE A 323 11.74 -5.72 14.88
N HIS A 324 10.79 -6.43 15.49
CA HIS A 324 9.36 -6.26 15.31
C HIS A 324 8.71 -5.79 16.62
N PRO A 325 8.67 -4.47 16.91
CA PRO A 325 7.90 -3.96 18.04
C PRO A 325 6.45 -4.43 17.95
N LYS A 326 5.99 -5.17 18.95
CA LYS A 326 4.69 -5.85 18.93
C LYS A 326 3.51 -4.93 19.24
N ASN A 327 3.76 -3.82 19.92
CA ASN A 327 2.73 -2.80 20.16
C ASN A 327 2.49 -1.97 18.90
N LYS A 328 1.64 -2.46 18.02
CA LYS A 328 1.25 -1.76 16.78
C LYS A 328 0.10 -0.77 16.99
N GLU A 329 -0.61 -0.85 18.10
CA GLU A 329 -1.61 0.14 18.50
C GLU A 329 -0.97 1.52 18.70
N ASP A 330 0.13 1.59 19.46
CA ASP A 330 0.88 2.84 19.65
C ASP A 330 1.50 3.35 18.34
N VAL A 331 1.99 2.46 17.47
CA VAL A 331 2.45 2.87 16.12
C VAL A 331 1.32 3.53 15.34
N ALA A 332 0.14 2.94 15.32
CA ALA A 332 -1.03 3.50 14.64
C ALA A 332 -1.47 4.83 15.28
N ALA A 333 -1.37 4.94 16.62
CA ALA A 333 -1.64 6.18 17.34
C ALA A 333 -0.70 7.30 16.91
N LEU A 334 0.60 7.03 16.81
CA LEU A 334 1.59 8.01 16.35
C LEU A 334 1.39 8.43 14.89
N ILE A 335 0.96 7.51 14.01
CA ILE A 335 0.59 7.83 12.64
C ILE A 335 -0.61 8.77 12.62
N TYR A 336 -1.64 8.47 13.39
CA TYR A 336 -2.84 9.29 13.47
C TYR A 336 -2.52 10.70 13.98
N GLU A 337 -1.84 10.83 15.09
CA GLU A 337 -1.47 12.10 15.72
C GLU A 337 -0.48 12.93 14.86
N GLY A 338 0.48 12.26 14.24
CA GLY A 338 1.48 12.90 13.40
C GLY A 338 0.96 13.44 12.07
N TYR A 339 -0.19 12.95 11.61
CA TYR A 339 -0.75 13.36 10.32
C TYR A 339 -2.28 13.50 10.32
N TYR A 340 -3.03 12.41 10.53
CA TYR A 340 -4.47 12.38 10.25
C TYR A 340 -5.29 13.28 11.15
N GLN A 341 -4.92 13.43 12.40
CA GLN A 341 -5.59 14.34 13.34
C GLN A 341 -5.72 15.76 12.78
N ASN A 342 -4.67 16.27 12.13
CA ASN A 342 -4.68 17.59 11.51
C ASN A 342 -5.45 17.65 10.17
N GLN A 343 -5.57 16.51 9.47
CA GLN A 343 -6.33 16.45 8.22
C GLN A 343 -7.83 16.49 8.46
N TYR A 344 -8.29 15.90 9.55
CA TYR A 344 -9.71 15.84 9.92
C TYR A 344 -10.17 16.97 10.84
N ALA A 345 -9.26 17.77 11.37
CA ALA A 345 -9.57 18.92 12.22
C ALA A 345 -10.13 20.14 11.46
N LYS A 346 -10.19 20.06 10.14
CA LYS A 346 -10.69 21.09 9.22
C LYS A 346 -12.14 20.81 8.82
#